data_50e7085398badcc22c11fcb3940338e1
#
_entry.id   50e7085398badcc22c11fcb3940338e1
#
_cell.length_a   1.000
_cell.length_b   1.000
_cell.length_c   1.000
_cell.angle_alpha   90.00
_cell.angle_beta   90.00
_cell.angle_gamma   90.00
#
_symmetry.space_group_name_H-M   'P 1'
#
loop_
_entity.id
_entity.type
_entity.pdbx_description
1 polymer ?
#
loop_
_entity_poly.entity_id
_entity_poly.type
_entity_poly.pdbx_seq_one_letter_code
_entity_poly.pdbx_strand_id
1 'polypeptide(L)'
;MVIDSDKYFIHSNAWWWGVDYRIIRRDGAGIVGINFDNSMPETCYIEGLSVVEHERGKGVGRSLLELCELIARQEGKTFLSLSVEKDHPWLVEWYKRMGFFIYSIEDHTFLMIKCLK
;
A
#
# COMPACT_ATOMS: atom_id res chain seq x y z
N MET A 1 17.62 -3.59 -1.68
CA MET A 1 16.40 -3.59 -2.51
C MET A 1 16.67 -2.87 -3.81
N VAL A 2 16.22 -3.44 -4.92
CA VAL A 2 16.33 -2.78 -6.22
C VAL A 2 14.95 -2.28 -6.61
N ILE A 3 14.83 -0.97 -6.83
CA ILE A 3 13.60 -0.34 -7.34
C ILE A 3 13.90 0.12 -8.77
N ASP A 4 13.05 -0.28 -9.70
CA ASP A 4 13.21 0.10 -11.11
C ASP A 4 12.87 1.58 -11.29
N SER A 5 13.89 2.43 -11.21
CA SER A 5 13.75 3.87 -11.29
C SER A 5 13.33 4.37 -12.67
N ASP A 6 13.47 3.56 -13.70
CA ASP A 6 12.99 3.89 -15.03
C ASP A 6 11.47 3.79 -15.12
N LYS A 7 10.87 2.96 -14.27
CA LYS A 7 9.44 2.69 -14.26
C LYS A 7 8.69 3.49 -13.20
N TYR A 8 9.35 3.78 -12.09
CA TYR A 8 8.72 4.42 -10.94
C TYR A 8 9.47 5.65 -10.50
N PHE A 9 8.72 6.63 -10.03
CA PHE A 9 9.22 7.77 -9.29
C PHE A 9 8.84 7.57 -7.83
N ILE A 10 9.82 7.52 -6.93
CA ILE A 10 9.60 7.33 -5.51
C ILE A 10 10.08 8.58 -4.76
N HIS A 11 9.16 9.19 -4.06
CA HIS A 11 9.39 10.42 -3.31
C HIS A 11 9.14 10.16 -1.83
N SER A 12 10.06 10.57 -0.97
CA SER A 12 9.91 10.40 0.47
C SER A 12 9.94 11.75 1.18
N ASN A 13 9.16 11.85 2.27
CA ASN A 13 9.17 13.00 3.16
C ASN A 13 9.36 12.51 4.59
N ALA A 14 10.22 13.21 5.33
CA ALA A 14 10.40 12.95 6.75
C ALA A 14 9.60 13.97 7.55
N TRP A 15 8.83 13.49 8.52
CA TRP A 15 7.97 14.27 9.39
C TRP A 15 8.35 13.99 10.84
N TRP A 16 7.85 14.81 11.76
CA TRP A 16 8.09 14.55 13.20
C TRP A 16 7.50 13.22 13.67
N TRP A 17 6.44 12.72 12.99
CA TRP A 17 5.77 11.47 13.35
C TRP A 17 6.34 10.25 12.62
N GLY A 18 7.13 10.44 11.58
CA GLY A 18 7.65 9.32 10.80
C GLY A 18 8.04 9.73 9.39
N VAL A 19 7.94 8.78 8.48
CA VAL A 19 8.31 8.97 7.07
C VAL A 19 7.18 8.47 6.19
N ASP A 20 6.87 9.20 5.13
CA ASP A 20 5.99 8.70 4.09
C ASP A 20 6.73 8.58 2.76
N TYR A 21 6.28 7.63 1.96
CA TYR A 21 6.74 7.44 0.58
C TYR A 21 5.54 7.56 -0.35
N ARG A 22 5.75 8.22 -1.49
CA ARG A 22 4.81 8.24 -2.60
C ARG A 22 5.47 7.51 -3.76
N ILE A 23 4.79 6.50 -4.28
CA ILE A 23 5.27 5.70 -5.40
C ILE A 23 4.37 6.01 -6.58
N ILE A 24 4.95 6.59 -7.62
CA ILE A 24 4.21 7.02 -8.82
C ILE A 24 4.80 6.29 -10.00
N ARG A 25 3.94 5.64 -10.77
CA ARG A 25 4.37 5.03 -12.01
C ARG A 25 4.63 6.13 -13.05
N ARG A 26 5.80 6.09 -13.71
CA ARG A 26 6.24 7.17 -14.60
C ARG A 26 5.33 7.38 -15.80
N ASP A 27 4.61 6.34 -16.24
CA ASP A 27 3.64 6.46 -17.33
C ASP A 27 2.29 7.04 -16.89
N GLY A 28 2.15 7.37 -15.59
CA GLY A 28 0.93 7.92 -15.04
C GLY A 28 -0.17 6.89 -14.76
N ALA A 29 0.12 5.60 -14.92
CA ALA A 29 -0.90 4.56 -14.78
C ALA A 29 -1.38 4.34 -13.35
N GLY A 30 -0.57 4.66 -12.34
CA GLY A 30 -0.97 4.45 -10.97
C GLY A 30 -0.07 5.11 -9.94
N ILE A 31 -0.59 5.18 -8.71
CA ILE A 31 0.07 5.80 -7.56
C ILE A 31 -0.32 5.08 -6.29
N VAL A 32 0.57 5.07 -5.31
CA VAL A 32 0.30 4.58 -3.95
C VAL A 32 1.17 5.32 -2.95
N GLY A 33 0.65 5.51 -1.73
CA GLY A 33 1.41 6.04 -0.62
C GLY A 33 1.63 4.96 0.44
N ILE A 34 2.75 5.04 1.17
CA ILE A 34 3.02 4.19 2.31
C ILE A 34 3.60 5.03 3.44
N ASN A 35 3.01 4.92 4.63
CA ASN A 35 3.37 5.70 5.80
C ASN A 35 4.01 4.81 6.86
N PHE A 36 5.11 5.30 7.44
CA PHE A 36 5.80 4.67 8.56
C PHE A 36 5.71 5.61 9.75
N ASP A 37 4.78 5.32 10.65
CA ASP A 37 4.53 6.12 11.85
C ASP A 37 5.39 5.59 13.00
N ASN A 38 6.16 6.48 13.65
CA ASN A 38 7.07 6.11 14.75
C ASN A 38 6.33 5.54 15.94
N SER A 39 5.05 5.85 16.13
CA SER A 39 4.23 5.30 17.21
C SER A 39 3.76 3.87 16.92
N MET A 40 3.94 3.38 15.69
CA MET A 40 3.50 2.07 15.24
C MET A 40 4.69 1.31 14.64
N PRO A 41 5.67 0.90 15.46
CA PRO A 41 6.97 0.43 14.93
C PRO A 41 6.90 -0.86 14.12
N GLU A 42 5.87 -1.69 14.31
CA GLU A 42 5.79 -2.98 13.63
C GLU A 42 4.94 -2.95 12.36
N THR A 43 4.23 -1.85 12.12
CA THR A 43 3.31 -1.76 10.99
C THR A 43 3.60 -0.53 10.14
N CYS A 44 3.18 -0.60 8.88
CA CYS A 44 3.12 0.55 8.01
C CYS A 44 1.75 0.58 7.34
N TYR A 45 1.35 1.75 6.89
CA TYR A 45 0.00 1.98 6.40
C TYR A 45 0.03 2.40 4.94
N ILE A 46 -0.73 1.68 4.11
CA ILE A 46 -0.88 1.98 2.68
C ILE A 46 -2.09 2.90 2.51
N GLU A 47 -1.95 3.95 1.71
CA GLU A 47 -3.05 4.84 1.39
C GLU A 47 -3.00 5.28 -0.06
N GLY A 48 -4.16 5.65 -0.58
CA GLY A 48 -4.26 6.27 -1.89
C GLY A 48 -3.82 5.42 -3.06
N LEU A 49 -3.95 4.08 -2.96
CA LEU A 49 -3.71 3.22 -4.11
C LEU A 49 -4.77 3.53 -5.17
N SER A 50 -4.30 4.00 -6.32
CA SER A 50 -5.17 4.36 -7.42
C SER A 50 -4.54 3.98 -8.74
N VAL A 51 -5.33 3.37 -9.61
CA VAL A 51 -4.93 3.00 -10.98
C VAL A 51 -5.93 3.65 -11.92
N VAL A 52 -5.43 4.32 -12.97
CA VAL A 52 -6.31 4.93 -13.95
C VAL A 52 -7.17 3.86 -14.62
N GLU A 53 -8.41 4.20 -14.93
CA GLU A 53 -9.42 3.23 -15.34
C GLU A 53 -9.00 2.35 -16.51
N HIS A 54 -8.46 2.95 -17.57
CA HIS A 54 -8.07 2.20 -18.76
C HIS A 54 -6.81 1.34 -18.57
N GLU A 55 -6.14 1.47 -17.43
CA GLU A 55 -4.96 0.65 -17.08
C GLU A 55 -5.29 -0.43 -16.06
N ARG A 56 -6.53 -0.52 -15.63
CA ARG A 56 -6.96 -1.56 -14.68
C ARG A 56 -6.97 -2.93 -15.33
N GLY A 57 -6.74 -3.98 -14.54
CA GLY A 57 -6.67 -5.34 -15.02
C GLY A 57 -5.36 -5.72 -15.69
N LYS A 58 -4.36 -4.82 -15.67
CA LYS A 58 -3.04 -5.05 -16.28
C LYS A 58 -1.93 -5.30 -15.28
N GLY A 59 -2.28 -5.47 -14.00
CA GLY A 59 -1.30 -5.73 -12.94
C GLY A 59 -0.63 -4.51 -12.34
N VAL A 60 -1.07 -3.29 -12.67
CA VAL A 60 -0.48 -2.05 -12.13
C VAL A 60 -0.65 -1.96 -10.62
N GLY A 61 -1.87 -2.19 -10.12
CA GLY A 61 -2.15 -2.16 -8.69
C GLY A 61 -1.36 -3.20 -7.92
N ARG A 62 -1.28 -4.41 -8.46
CA ARG A 62 -0.51 -5.49 -7.87
C ARG A 62 0.97 -5.12 -7.76
N SER A 63 1.54 -4.57 -8.82
CA SER A 63 2.95 -4.15 -8.83
C SER A 63 3.21 -3.06 -7.80
N LEU A 64 2.30 -2.11 -7.66
CA LEU A 64 2.42 -1.05 -6.65
C LEU A 64 2.37 -1.61 -5.24
N LEU A 65 1.46 -2.56 -4.96
CA LEU A 65 1.40 -3.23 -3.66
C LEU A 65 2.66 -4.04 -3.37
N GLU A 66 3.19 -4.72 -4.37
CA GLU A 66 4.44 -5.49 -4.22
C GLU A 66 5.61 -4.58 -3.88
N LEU A 67 5.68 -3.38 -4.44
CA LEU A 67 6.69 -2.40 -4.06
C LEU A 67 6.51 -1.92 -2.62
N CYS A 68 5.28 -1.66 -2.20
CA CYS A 68 5.01 -1.29 -0.81
C CYS A 68 5.46 -2.40 0.15
N GLU A 69 5.15 -3.65 -0.18
CA GLU A 69 5.57 -4.81 0.61
C GLU A 69 7.09 -4.91 0.68
N LEU A 70 7.77 -4.69 -0.42
CA LEU A 70 9.22 -4.73 -0.49
C LEU A 70 9.85 -3.67 0.39
N ILE A 71 9.33 -2.43 0.33
CA ILE A 71 9.81 -1.34 1.18
C ILE A 71 9.54 -1.64 2.66
N ALA A 72 8.35 -2.14 2.97
CA ALA A 72 7.99 -2.49 4.34
C ALA A 72 8.91 -3.58 4.91
N ARG A 73 9.21 -4.61 4.14
CA ARG A 73 10.13 -5.68 4.54
C ARG A 73 11.53 -5.15 4.77
N GLN A 74 12.00 -4.26 3.91
CA GLN A 74 13.33 -3.66 4.04
C GLN A 74 13.43 -2.80 5.30
N GLU A 75 12.34 -2.14 5.69
CA GLU A 75 12.26 -1.36 6.92
C GLU A 75 11.99 -2.22 8.16
N GLY A 76 11.96 -3.54 8.00
CA GLY A 76 11.80 -4.47 9.11
C GLY A 76 10.39 -4.55 9.68
N LYS A 77 9.37 -4.15 8.92
CA LYS A 77 7.99 -4.18 9.41
C LYS A 77 7.42 -5.59 9.39
N THR A 78 6.57 -5.85 10.38
CA THR A 78 5.88 -7.14 10.52
C THR A 78 4.56 -7.14 9.77
N PHE A 79 3.89 -5.98 9.71
CA PHE A 79 2.55 -5.87 9.15
C PHE A 79 2.45 -4.74 8.15
N LEU A 80 1.61 -4.98 7.14
CA LEU A 80 1.20 -3.99 6.17
C LEU A 80 -0.31 -3.80 6.34
N SER A 81 -0.77 -2.57 6.53
CA SER A 81 -2.19 -2.30 6.82
C SER A 81 -2.78 -1.27 5.86
N LEU A 82 -4.09 -1.35 5.69
CA LEU A 82 -4.85 -0.40 4.88
C LEU A 82 -6.32 -0.41 5.31
N SER A 83 -7.04 0.64 4.94
CA SER A 83 -8.49 0.71 5.16
C SER A 83 -9.23 0.64 3.84
N VAL A 84 -10.34 -0.10 3.82
CA VAL A 84 -11.20 -0.25 2.65
C VAL A 84 -12.62 0.09 3.03
N GLU A 85 -13.31 0.89 2.23
CA GLU A 85 -14.71 1.22 2.47
C GLU A 85 -15.59 -0.02 2.30
N LYS A 86 -16.56 -0.18 3.22
CA LYS A 86 -17.45 -1.35 3.25
C LYS A 86 -18.34 -1.46 2.02
N ASP A 87 -18.63 -0.35 1.36
CA ASP A 87 -19.47 -0.34 0.16
C ASP A 87 -18.71 -0.68 -1.12
N HIS A 88 -17.44 -1.11 -0.99
CA HIS A 88 -16.64 -1.59 -2.10
C HIS A 88 -16.25 -3.07 -1.91
N PRO A 89 -17.22 -4.01 -1.90
CA PRO A 89 -16.92 -5.42 -1.63
C PRO A 89 -15.97 -6.06 -2.63
N TRP A 90 -15.99 -5.62 -3.89
CA TRP A 90 -15.04 -6.11 -4.90
C TRP A 90 -13.61 -5.77 -4.54
N LEU A 91 -13.39 -4.62 -3.90
CA LEU A 91 -12.06 -4.17 -3.49
C LEU A 91 -11.57 -4.99 -2.29
N VAL A 92 -12.48 -5.28 -1.34
CA VAL A 92 -12.17 -6.16 -0.21
C VAL A 92 -11.71 -7.52 -0.71
N GLU A 93 -12.42 -8.11 -1.67
CA GLU A 93 -12.06 -9.40 -2.24
C GLU A 93 -10.72 -9.34 -2.99
N TRP A 94 -10.46 -8.24 -3.68
CA TRP A 94 -9.18 -8.06 -4.37
C TRP A 94 -8.01 -8.03 -3.38
N TYR A 95 -8.16 -7.29 -2.27
CA TYR A 95 -7.11 -7.27 -1.23
C TYR A 95 -6.94 -8.62 -0.57
N LYS A 96 -8.02 -9.37 -0.37
CA LYS A 96 -7.91 -10.75 0.14
C LYS A 96 -7.06 -11.62 -0.78
N ARG A 97 -7.24 -11.50 -2.09
CA ARG A 97 -6.40 -12.22 -3.05
C ARG A 97 -4.93 -11.78 -3.01
N MET A 98 -4.66 -10.57 -2.57
CA MET A 98 -3.30 -10.06 -2.38
C MET A 98 -2.69 -10.48 -1.05
N GLY A 99 -3.42 -11.23 -0.23
CA GLY A 99 -2.93 -11.75 1.05
C GLY A 99 -3.34 -10.97 2.28
N PHE A 100 -4.25 -10.03 2.16
CA PHE A 100 -4.78 -9.27 3.28
C PHE A 100 -5.97 -9.99 3.90
N PHE A 101 -6.22 -9.73 5.17
CA PHE A 101 -7.41 -10.19 5.88
C PHE A 101 -8.02 -9.04 6.68
N ILE A 102 -9.32 -9.15 6.99
CA ILE A 102 -10.00 -8.15 7.80
C ILE A 102 -9.55 -8.33 9.24
N TYR A 103 -8.92 -7.29 9.79
CA TYR A 103 -8.47 -7.28 11.17
C TYR A 103 -9.46 -6.59 12.11
N SER A 104 -10.07 -5.50 11.64
CA SER A 104 -10.98 -4.70 12.46
C SER A 104 -12.13 -4.18 11.59
N ILE A 105 -13.32 -4.14 12.17
CA ILE A 105 -14.52 -3.61 11.53
C ILE A 105 -14.83 -2.26 12.16
N GLU A 106 -14.78 -1.22 11.35
CA GLU A 106 -15.04 0.16 11.75
C GLU A 106 -16.39 0.62 11.20
N ASP A 107 -16.81 1.84 11.49
CA ASP A 107 -18.14 2.31 11.10
C ASP A 107 -18.36 2.24 9.59
N HIS A 108 -17.42 2.73 8.80
CA HIS A 108 -17.54 2.82 7.34
C HIS A 108 -16.49 2.02 6.58
N THR A 109 -15.49 1.49 7.29
CA THR A 109 -14.35 0.82 6.68
C THR A 109 -14.02 -0.49 7.37
N PHE A 110 -13.28 -1.33 6.65
CA PHE A 110 -12.55 -2.45 7.24
C PHE A 110 -11.07 -2.07 7.30
N LEU A 111 -10.44 -2.31 8.45
CA LEU A 111 -8.99 -2.29 8.54
C LEU A 111 -8.50 -3.67 8.13
N MET A 112 -7.68 -3.72 7.09
CA MET A 112 -7.13 -4.97 6.57
C MET A 112 -5.62 -5.00 6.79
N ILE A 113 -5.10 -6.19 7.07
CA ILE A 113 -3.69 -6.39 7.41
C ILE A 113 -3.15 -7.55 6.60
N LYS A 114 -1.90 -7.40 6.16
CA LYS A 114 -1.10 -8.50 5.62
C LYS A 114 0.10 -8.72 6.53
N CYS A 115 0.34 -9.96 6.93
CA CYS A 115 1.51 -10.34 7.71
C CYS A 115 2.69 -10.54 6.75
N LEU A 116 3.82 -9.90 7.07
CA LEU A 116 5.03 -9.94 6.25
C LEU A 116 6.06 -10.96 6.72
N LYS A 117 5.82 -11.55 7.86
CA LYS A 117 6.75 -12.53 8.45
C LYS A 117 6.12 -13.91 8.60
#